data_e83c1620a73e5d3d37a4cc4bffb0fe1f
#
_entry.id   e83c1620a73e5d3d37a4cc4bffb0fe1f
#
_cell.length_a   1.000
_cell.length_b   1.000
_cell.length_c   1.000
_cell.angle_alpha   90.00
_cell.angle_beta   90.00
_cell.angle_gamma   90.00
#
_symmetry.space_group_name_H-M   'P 1'
#
loop_
_entity.id
_entity.type
_entity.pdbx_description
1 polymer ?
#
loop_
_entity_poly.entity_id
_entity_poly.type
_entity_poly.pdbx_seq_one_letter_code
_entity_poly.pdbx_strand_id
1 'polypeptide(L)'
;MEINFDKIENSEALIKISLKDVDYQPQVTEKIKDFSKKANIKGFRPGKVPFSMIKKMYGPQITAEEINKIIGDSLNNYLKESDLQFLGEPVPIDSEVPIDWASQKDFEFSFNVGYAPDFDLKIDKKLKIEHQKIKIDEGVIKETLANLQRQFGEVTNAEIVTPGDTLYGVLSAKDKIEDKEVTFEFKEFQKSVSKKLIGFKVGDGIVLDHKKSFNDERYFPHITKLTEQEIKSVKGKFKFMIKGISHTVPALVNQELFDKTFGKDNVKTEEAFNTKIKETIGKNYEAEAVKLFHHKIREKIIDVTKITLPNNFLKNWLLRTNESISPAVLEKEYDHYQKELKWSLVRNKIAKDQAIKIENDEILGEAKIMLAQQFGGMAALEQLGDQMDTMAENYLKAENGDNYMKVFNEIQNRKVFSFLAQEVTAKEKMVSLDDFRKN
;
A
#
# COMPACT_ATOMS: atom_id res chain seq x y z
N MET A 1 -41.04 -12.26 -5.55
CA MET A 1 -39.94 -11.40 -5.12
C MET A 1 -39.80 -10.25 -6.11
N GLU A 2 -39.62 -9.04 -5.62
CA GLU A 2 -39.46 -7.84 -6.43
C GLU A 2 -38.24 -7.06 -5.93
N ILE A 3 -37.41 -6.56 -6.87
CA ILE A 3 -36.25 -5.75 -6.56
C ILE A 3 -36.42 -4.41 -7.25
N ASN A 4 -36.42 -3.34 -6.46
CA ASN A 4 -36.54 -1.96 -6.93
C ASN A 4 -35.26 -1.21 -6.67
N PHE A 5 -34.80 -0.41 -7.67
CA PHE A 5 -33.60 0.42 -7.60
C PHE A 5 -34.00 1.89 -7.69
N ASP A 6 -33.96 2.57 -6.55
CA ASP A 6 -34.35 3.97 -6.42
C ASP A 6 -33.08 4.84 -6.35
N LYS A 7 -32.79 5.60 -7.42
CA LYS A 7 -31.66 6.54 -7.43
C LYS A 7 -31.90 7.69 -6.46
N ILE A 8 -30.89 7.98 -5.67
CA ILE A 8 -30.79 9.15 -4.82
C ILE A 8 -29.80 10.14 -5.45
N GLU A 9 -29.61 11.30 -4.87
CA GLU A 9 -28.60 12.27 -5.30
C GLU A 9 -27.17 11.76 -5.06
N ASN A 10 -26.20 12.34 -5.77
CA ASN A 10 -24.78 12.10 -5.56
C ASN A 10 -24.29 10.65 -5.73
N SER A 11 -24.82 9.93 -6.70
CA SER A 11 -24.43 8.54 -7.02
C SER A 11 -24.69 7.53 -5.90
N GLU A 12 -25.72 7.80 -5.09
CA GLU A 12 -26.29 6.88 -4.11
C GLU A 12 -27.61 6.33 -4.63
N ALA A 13 -27.97 5.12 -4.22
CA ALA A 13 -29.25 4.53 -4.51
C ALA A 13 -29.70 3.59 -3.37
N LEU A 14 -31.02 3.36 -3.33
CA LEU A 14 -31.63 2.34 -2.49
C LEU A 14 -32.00 1.13 -3.34
N ILE A 15 -31.58 -0.04 -2.90
CA ILE A 15 -32.09 -1.32 -3.40
C ILE A 15 -33.09 -1.82 -2.38
N LYS A 16 -34.35 -1.93 -2.81
CA LYS A 16 -35.45 -2.49 -1.99
C LYS A 16 -35.82 -3.86 -2.50
N ILE A 17 -35.79 -4.84 -1.62
CA ILE A 17 -36.11 -6.23 -1.92
C ILE A 17 -37.41 -6.56 -1.15
N SER A 18 -38.48 -6.81 -1.88
CA SER A 18 -39.77 -7.21 -1.31
C SER A 18 -40.03 -8.69 -1.54
N LEU A 19 -40.25 -9.41 -0.46
CA LEU A 19 -40.52 -10.86 -0.44
C LEU A 19 -41.93 -11.11 0.04
N LYS A 20 -42.68 -11.91 -0.72
CA LYS A 20 -44.00 -12.42 -0.32
C LYS A 20 -43.87 -13.87 0.18
N ASP A 21 -44.88 -14.32 0.93
CA ASP A 21 -44.93 -15.68 1.49
C ASP A 21 -44.58 -16.77 0.46
N VAL A 22 -45.04 -16.64 -0.77
CA VAL A 22 -44.82 -17.59 -1.86
C VAL A 22 -43.35 -17.69 -2.31
N ASP A 23 -42.55 -16.67 -2.05
CA ASP A 23 -41.18 -16.58 -2.52
C ASP A 23 -40.18 -17.40 -1.64
N TYR A 24 -40.46 -17.59 -0.35
CA TYR A 24 -39.57 -18.23 0.61
C TYR A 24 -40.15 -19.46 1.32
N GLN A 25 -41.50 -19.58 1.45
CA GLN A 25 -42.16 -20.68 2.17
C GLN A 25 -41.79 -22.08 1.66
N PRO A 26 -41.63 -22.34 0.35
CA PRO A 26 -41.18 -23.65 -0.11
C PRO A 26 -39.82 -24.07 0.50
N GLN A 27 -38.86 -23.14 0.50
CA GLN A 27 -37.50 -23.38 1.03
C GLN A 27 -37.53 -23.55 2.55
N VAL A 28 -38.25 -22.68 3.26
CA VAL A 28 -38.44 -22.79 4.71
C VAL A 28 -39.08 -24.13 5.08
N THR A 29 -40.12 -24.54 4.32
CA THR A 29 -40.79 -25.81 4.56
C THR A 29 -39.84 -27.03 4.35
N GLU A 30 -39.06 -26.99 3.30
CA GLU A 30 -38.03 -28.00 3.02
C GLU A 30 -37.00 -28.05 4.14
N LYS A 31 -36.48 -26.89 4.56
CA LYS A 31 -35.51 -26.81 5.64
C LYS A 31 -36.03 -27.32 6.98
N ILE A 32 -37.28 -26.97 7.32
CA ILE A 32 -37.93 -27.50 8.52
C ILE A 32 -38.05 -29.05 8.47
N LYS A 33 -38.40 -29.62 7.29
CA LYS A 33 -38.45 -31.08 7.09
C LYS A 33 -37.08 -31.72 7.29
N ASP A 34 -36.03 -31.10 6.75
CA ASP A 34 -34.68 -31.62 6.89
C ASP A 34 -34.16 -31.48 8.32
N PHE A 35 -34.45 -30.35 8.97
CA PHE A 35 -34.15 -30.17 10.38
C PHE A 35 -34.86 -31.22 11.25
N SER A 36 -36.13 -31.52 10.96
CA SER A 36 -36.92 -32.55 11.68
C SER A 36 -36.27 -33.94 11.61
N LYS A 37 -35.64 -34.29 10.47
CA LYS A 37 -34.92 -35.60 10.30
C LYS A 37 -33.64 -35.68 11.14
N LYS A 38 -33.01 -34.55 11.42
CA LYS A 38 -31.72 -34.46 12.13
C LYS A 38 -31.87 -34.08 13.60
N ALA A 39 -33.00 -33.51 13.98
CA ALA A 39 -33.24 -32.98 15.32
C ALA A 39 -33.21 -34.09 16.40
N ASN A 40 -32.47 -33.77 17.47
CA ASN A 40 -32.47 -34.59 18.68
C ASN A 40 -33.10 -33.80 19.82
N ILE A 41 -34.38 -34.04 20.09
CA ILE A 41 -35.15 -33.32 21.11
C ILE A 41 -35.52 -34.29 22.22
N LYS A 42 -35.28 -33.90 23.45
CA LYS A 42 -35.60 -34.71 24.66
C LYS A 42 -37.07 -35.10 24.64
N GLY A 43 -37.33 -36.40 24.73
CA GLY A 43 -38.68 -36.97 24.67
C GLY A 43 -39.11 -37.52 23.29
N PHE A 44 -38.27 -37.39 22.28
CA PHE A 44 -38.52 -37.93 20.93
C PHE A 44 -37.34 -38.78 20.46
N ARG A 45 -37.65 -39.80 19.68
CA ARG A 45 -36.60 -40.55 18.99
C ARG A 45 -35.95 -39.67 17.92
N PRO A 46 -34.60 -39.67 17.78
CA PRO A 46 -33.91 -38.90 16.75
C PRO A 46 -34.54 -39.09 15.37
N GLY A 47 -34.84 -38.00 14.68
CA GLY A 47 -35.49 -38.01 13.37
C GLY A 47 -36.99 -38.30 13.33
N LYS A 48 -37.65 -38.42 14.50
CA LYS A 48 -39.11 -38.65 14.61
C LYS A 48 -39.84 -37.50 15.32
N VAL A 49 -39.24 -36.34 15.37
CA VAL A 49 -39.89 -35.13 15.92
C VAL A 49 -40.98 -34.64 14.96
N PRO A 50 -42.21 -34.37 15.41
CA PRO A 50 -43.27 -33.90 14.55
C PRO A 50 -42.92 -32.54 13.89
N PHE A 51 -43.25 -32.38 12.59
CA PHE A 51 -43.01 -31.14 11.81
C PHE A 51 -43.60 -29.93 12.51
N SER A 52 -44.84 -30.00 13.02
CA SER A 52 -45.49 -28.91 13.71
C SER A 52 -44.72 -28.42 14.95
N MET A 53 -44.09 -29.35 15.65
CA MET A 53 -43.26 -28.99 16.83
C MET A 53 -41.98 -28.28 16.44
N ILE A 54 -41.29 -28.78 15.42
CA ILE A 54 -40.10 -28.10 14.87
C ILE A 54 -40.47 -26.70 14.34
N LYS A 55 -41.56 -26.62 13.59
CA LYS A 55 -42.07 -25.32 13.07
C LYS A 55 -42.36 -24.33 14.21
N LYS A 56 -42.91 -24.79 15.32
CA LYS A 56 -43.23 -23.92 16.48
C LYS A 56 -41.95 -23.48 17.21
N MET A 57 -40.96 -24.38 17.36
CA MET A 57 -39.73 -24.11 18.16
C MET A 57 -38.67 -23.37 17.38
N TYR A 58 -38.48 -23.74 16.11
CA TYR A 58 -37.37 -23.23 15.27
C TYR A 58 -37.84 -22.52 13.99
N GLY A 59 -39.14 -22.50 13.72
CA GLY A 59 -39.70 -21.92 12.52
C GLY A 59 -39.25 -20.46 12.30
N PRO A 60 -39.38 -19.56 13.28
CA PRO A 60 -38.94 -18.16 13.13
C PRO A 60 -37.46 -18.03 12.79
N GLN A 61 -36.59 -18.80 13.46
CA GLN A 61 -35.17 -18.79 13.18
C GLN A 61 -34.86 -19.30 11.77
N ILE A 62 -35.44 -20.45 11.39
CA ILE A 62 -35.24 -21.03 10.05
C ILE A 62 -35.76 -20.09 8.96
N THR A 63 -36.89 -19.41 9.21
CA THR A 63 -37.45 -18.42 8.29
C THR A 63 -36.46 -17.25 8.11
N ALA A 64 -35.91 -16.72 9.20
CA ALA A 64 -34.93 -15.64 9.14
C ALA A 64 -33.66 -16.07 8.36
N GLU A 65 -33.14 -17.27 8.62
CA GLU A 65 -31.95 -17.82 7.95
C GLU A 65 -32.17 -17.97 6.43
N GLU A 66 -33.31 -18.57 6.02
CA GLU A 66 -33.62 -18.78 4.60
C GLU A 66 -33.91 -17.46 3.87
N ILE A 67 -34.62 -16.52 4.50
CA ILE A 67 -34.87 -15.20 3.92
C ILE A 67 -33.55 -14.44 3.74
N ASN A 68 -32.67 -14.41 4.76
CA ASN A 68 -31.37 -13.76 4.64
C ASN A 68 -30.53 -14.35 3.50
N LYS A 69 -30.59 -15.66 3.32
CA LYS A 69 -29.92 -16.33 2.21
C LYS A 69 -30.48 -15.91 0.86
N ILE A 70 -31.82 -15.92 0.70
CA ILE A 70 -32.50 -15.50 -0.53
C ILE A 70 -32.16 -14.04 -0.88
N ILE A 71 -32.16 -13.15 0.12
CA ILE A 71 -31.80 -11.75 -0.05
C ILE A 71 -30.35 -11.62 -0.50
N GLY A 72 -29.42 -12.29 0.18
CA GLY A 72 -27.99 -12.26 -0.16
C GLY A 72 -27.74 -12.73 -1.59
N ASP A 73 -28.32 -13.88 -1.98
CA ASP A 73 -28.18 -14.44 -3.32
C ASP A 73 -28.79 -13.49 -4.38
N SER A 74 -29.99 -12.96 -4.11
CA SER A 74 -30.69 -12.07 -5.02
C SER A 74 -29.99 -10.73 -5.21
N LEU A 75 -29.50 -10.15 -4.12
CA LEU A 75 -28.75 -8.90 -4.14
C LEU A 75 -27.43 -9.07 -4.91
N ASN A 76 -26.70 -10.14 -4.64
CA ASN A 76 -25.46 -10.43 -5.37
C ASN A 76 -25.68 -10.64 -6.86
N ASN A 77 -26.75 -11.33 -7.25
CA ASN A 77 -27.09 -11.53 -8.65
C ASN A 77 -27.48 -10.20 -9.31
N TYR A 78 -28.30 -9.39 -8.64
CA TYR A 78 -28.68 -8.07 -9.15
C TYR A 78 -27.47 -7.16 -9.38
N LEU A 79 -26.53 -7.12 -8.43
CA LEU A 79 -25.31 -6.31 -8.56
C LEU A 79 -24.42 -6.78 -9.70
N LYS A 80 -24.34 -8.11 -9.94
CA LYS A 80 -23.53 -8.69 -11.04
C LYS A 80 -24.15 -8.46 -12.42
N GLU A 81 -25.46 -8.49 -12.52
CA GLU A 81 -26.19 -8.32 -13.79
C GLU A 81 -26.36 -6.84 -14.15
N SER A 82 -26.15 -5.94 -13.22
CA SER A 82 -26.27 -4.49 -13.45
C SER A 82 -25.09 -3.95 -14.25
N ASP A 83 -25.37 -3.04 -15.19
CA ASP A 83 -24.35 -2.27 -15.91
C ASP A 83 -23.66 -1.21 -15.06
N LEU A 84 -24.13 -0.97 -13.83
CA LEU A 84 -23.57 0.02 -12.90
C LEU A 84 -22.32 -0.54 -12.19
N GLN A 85 -21.30 0.28 -12.07
CA GLN A 85 -20.15 -0.04 -11.25
C GLN A 85 -20.41 0.36 -9.79
N PHE A 86 -20.78 -0.61 -8.95
CA PHE A 86 -20.99 -0.39 -7.53
C PHE A 86 -19.66 -0.16 -6.79
N LEU A 87 -19.70 0.68 -5.75
CA LEU A 87 -18.56 1.08 -4.93
C LEU A 87 -18.80 0.63 -3.48
N GLY A 88 -18.03 -0.34 -3.04
CA GLY A 88 -18.24 -0.97 -1.74
C GLY A 88 -19.40 -1.98 -1.74
N GLU A 89 -19.65 -2.56 -0.58
CA GLU A 89 -20.73 -3.52 -0.38
C GLU A 89 -22.04 -2.79 -0.01
N PRO A 90 -23.21 -3.35 -0.38
CA PRO A 90 -24.49 -2.81 0.05
C PRO A 90 -24.59 -2.73 1.57
N VAL A 91 -24.98 -1.57 2.08
CA VAL A 91 -25.16 -1.33 3.52
C VAL A 91 -26.63 -1.50 3.87
N PRO A 92 -27.00 -2.49 4.71
CA PRO A 92 -28.38 -2.66 5.13
C PRO A 92 -28.86 -1.44 5.92
N ILE A 93 -30.10 -1.05 5.67
CA ILE A 93 -30.78 -0.01 6.43
C ILE A 93 -31.66 -0.73 7.46
N ASP A 94 -31.44 -0.40 8.72
CA ASP A 94 -32.19 -0.98 9.82
C ASP A 94 -33.68 -0.56 9.71
N SER A 95 -34.58 -1.53 9.86
CA SER A 95 -35.99 -1.25 9.90
C SER A 95 -36.35 -0.53 11.20
N GLU A 96 -37.18 0.51 11.12
CA GLU A 96 -37.69 1.19 12.31
C GLU A 96 -38.61 0.28 13.15
N VAL A 97 -39.20 -0.72 12.51
CA VAL A 97 -40.08 -1.69 13.17
C VAL A 97 -39.38 -3.05 13.25
N PRO A 98 -39.30 -3.66 14.45
CA PRO A 98 -38.76 -5.01 14.59
C PRO A 98 -39.51 -6.03 13.74
N ILE A 99 -38.76 -6.90 13.04
CA ILE A 99 -39.33 -7.92 12.18
C ILE A 99 -39.91 -9.05 13.04
N ASP A 100 -41.20 -9.34 12.85
CA ASP A 100 -41.85 -10.50 13.47
C ASP A 100 -41.74 -11.74 12.57
N TRP A 101 -40.71 -12.50 12.74
CA TRP A 101 -40.42 -13.75 12.01
C TRP A 101 -41.44 -14.86 12.25
N ALA A 102 -42.31 -14.72 13.27
CA ALA A 102 -43.29 -15.73 13.62
C ALA A 102 -44.63 -15.58 12.88
N SER A 103 -45.09 -14.34 12.66
CA SER A 103 -46.42 -14.06 12.09
C SER A 103 -46.41 -13.23 10.82
N GLN A 104 -45.37 -12.46 10.56
CA GLN A 104 -45.23 -11.65 9.35
C GLN A 104 -45.05 -12.55 8.12
N LYS A 105 -45.70 -12.18 7.01
CA LYS A 105 -45.68 -12.95 5.75
C LYS A 105 -44.94 -12.23 4.63
N ASP A 106 -45.05 -10.91 4.61
CA ASP A 106 -44.42 -10.08 3.60
C ASP A 106 -43.27 -9.30 4.26
N PHE A 107 -42.10 -9.34 3.66
CA PHE A 107 -40.90 -8.70 4.17
C PHE A 107 -40.37 -7.72 3.16
N GLU A 108 -39.86 -6.60 3.65
CA GLU A 108 -39.13 -5.62 2.84
C GLU A 108 -37.81 -5.29 3.49
N PHE A 109 -36.74 -5.33 2.67
CA PHE A 109 -35.37 -5.02 3.08
C PHE A 109 -34.80 -3.94 2.18
N SER A 110 -34.20 -2.94 2.79
CA SER A 110 -33.61 -1.82 2.07
C SER A 110 -32.10 -1.80 2.28
N PHE A 111 -31.37 -1.57 1.19
CA PHE A 111 -29.91 -1.47 1.20
C PHE A 111 -29.51 -0.15 0.56
N ASN A 112 -28.65 0.60 1.24
CA ASN A 112 -28.00 1.74 0.63
C ASN A 112 -26.79 1.25 -0.18
N VAL A 113 -26.65 1.74 -1.41
CA VAL A 113 -25.54 1.42 -2.31
C VAL A 113 -24.98 2.69 -2.92
N GLY A 114 -23.64 2.70 -3.07
CA GLY A 114 -22.96 3.70 -3.85
C GLY A 114 -22.58 3.14 -5.22
N TYR A 115 -22.64 3.96 -6.25
CA TYR A 115 -22.18 3.57 -7.58
C TYR A 115 -21.38 4.69 -8.25
N ALA A 116 -20.47 4.32 -9.15
CA ALA A 116 -19.78 5.26 -9.99
C ALA A 116 -20.71 5.70 -11.13
N PRO A 117 -20.96 7.00 -11.32
CA PRO A 117 -21.66 7.47 -12.51
C PRO A 117 -20.79 7.24 -13.74
N ASP A 118 -21.40 7.19 -14.91
CA ASP A 118 -20.62 7.28 -16.14
C ASP A 118 -19.97 8.67 -16.24
N PHE A 119 -18.75 8.72 -16.76
CA PHE A 119 -17.99 9.95 -16.90
C PHE A 119 -17.14 9.94 -18.17
N ASP A 120 -16.94 11.12 -18.74
CA ASP A 120 -16.14 11.31 -19.93
C ASP A 120 -14.66 11.52 -19.59
N LEU A 121 -13.80 10.76 -20.25
CA LEU A 121 -12.34 10.96 -20.19
C LEU A 121 -11.92 11.87 -21.36
N LYS A 122 -11.31 13.02 -21.02
CA LYS A 122 -10.73 13.94 -21.99
C LYS A 122 -9.21 13.80 -21.96
N ILE A 123 -8.71 12.80 -22.65
CA ILE A 123 -7.27 12.52 -22.75
C ILE A 123 -6.87 12.81 -24.19
N ASP A 124 -6.10 13.86 -24.40
CA ASP A 124 -5.59 14.27 -25.72
C ASP A 124 -4.25 15.02 -25.59
N LYS A 125 -3.63 15.32 -26.75
CA LYS A 125 -2.37 16.06 -26.83
C LYS A 125 -2.41 17.50 -26.28
N LYS A 126 -3.59 18.02 -25.91
CA LYS A 126 -3.73 19.34 -25.26
C LYS A 126 -3.34 19.26 -23.79
N LEU A 127 -3.37 18.07 -23.18
CA LEU A 127 -2.88 17.84 -21.84
C LEU A 127 -1.34 17.91 -21.83
N LYS A 128 -0.81 19.07 -21.45
CA LYS A 128 0.64 19.31 -21.35
C LYS A 128 1.09 19.03 -19.93
N ILE A 129 1.98 18.06 -19.77
CA ILE A 129 2.47 17.59 -18.47
C ILE A 129 3.98 17.69 -18.43
N GLU A 130 4.51 18.25 -17.35
CA GLU A 130 5.95 18.41 -17.18
C GLU A 130 6.61 17.07 -16.93
N HIS A 131 7.55 16.68 -17.80
CA HIS A 131 8.41 15.51 -17.63
C HIS A 131 9.80 16.00 -17.23
N GLN A 132 10.09 15.96 -15.95
CA GLN A 132 11.40 16.34 -15.42
C GLN A 132 12.41 15.24 -15.67
N LYS A 133 13.54 15.59 -16.29
CA LYS A 133 14.70 14.73 -16.49
C LYS A 133 15.87 15.23 -15.65
N ILE A 134 16.51 14.36 -14.90
CA ILE A 134 17.62 14.72 -14.02
C ILE A 134 18.89 14.84 -14.84
N LYS A 135 19.55 16.00 -14.72
CA LYS A 135 20.85 16.21 -15.36
C LYS A 135 21.94 15.46 -14.60
N ILE A 136 22.65 14.61 -15.33
CA ILE A 136 23.83 13.90 -14.81
C ILE A 136 25.05 14.73 -15.15
N ASP A 137 25.52 15.50 -14.20
CA ASP A 137 26.76 16.28 -14.33
C ASP A 137 27.94 15.56 -13.65
N GLU A 138 29.13 16.14 -13.78
CA GLU A 138 30.34 15.58 -13.15
C GLU A 138 30.25 15.53 -11.62
N GLY A 139 29.49 16.45 -11.00
CA GLY A 139 29.29 16.46 -9.56
C GLY A 139 28.57 15.21 -9.07
N VAL A 140 27.48 14.82 -9.76
CA VAL A 140 26.73 13.60 -9.47
C VAL A 140 27.60 12.34 -9.63
N ILE A 141 28.43 12.30 -10.68
CA ILE A 141 29.33 11.15 -10.91
C ILE A 141 30.37 11.06 -9.79
N LYS A 142 31.00 12.20 -9.42
CA LYS A 142 31.99 12.26 -8.33
C LYS A 142 31.38 11.88 -6.98
N GLU A 143 30.17 12.35 -6.68
CA GLU A 143 29.46 11.99 -5.45
C GLU A 143 29.14 10.49 -5.41
N THR A 144 28.65 9.94 -6.52
CA THR A 144 28.37 8.50 -6.62
C THR A 144 29.62 7.66 -6.44
N LEU A 145 30.73 8.05 -7.08
CA LEU A 145 32.02 7.40 -6.93
C LEU A 145 32.48 7.44 -5.48
N ALA A 146 32.40 8.60 -4.82
CA ALA A 146 32.78 8.73 -3.41
C ALA A 146 31.88 7.88 -2.49
N ASN A 147 30.60 7.72 -2.83
CA ASN A 147 29.67 6.83 -2.10
C ASN A 147 30.06 5.36 -2.28
N LEU A 148 30.37 4.93 -3.50
CA LEU A 148 30.85 3.56 -3.79
C LEU A 148 32.17 3.27 -3.08
N GLN A 149 33.12 4.20 -3.11
CA GLN A 149 34.39 4.06 -2.40
C GLN A 149 34.17 3.88 -0.88
N ARG A 150 33.22 4.61 -0.29
CA ARG A 150 32.85 4.44 1.12
C ARG A 150 32.15 3.11 1.38
N GLN A 151 31.21 2.73 0.51
CA GLN A 151 30.43 1.49 0.67
C GLN A 151 31.31 0.25 0.63
N PHE A 152 32.32 0.24 -0.24
CA PHE A 152 33.26 -0.87 -0.41
C PHE A 152 34.63 -0.64 0.29
N GLY A 153 34.70 0.42 1.10
CA GLY A 153 35.85 0.76 1.89
C GLY A 153 36.09 -0.20 3.05
N GLU A 154 37.27 -0.14 3.61
CA GLU A 154 37.63 -0.91 4.78
C GLU A 154 37.29 -0.17 6.06
N VAL A 155 36.55 -0.84 6.95
CA VAL A 155 36.20 -0.28 8.25
C VAL A 155 37.23 -0.65 9.27
N THR A 156 37.90 0.36 9.84
CA THR A 156 38.90 0.20 10.87
C THR A 156 38.47 0.88 12.17
N ASN A 157 39.00 0.39 13.30
CA ASN A 157 38.79 1.06 14.58
C ASN A 157 39.74 2.26 14.68
N ALA A 158 39.20 3.40 15.09
CA ALA A 158 39.98 4.61 15.34
C ALA A 158 39.97 4.97 16.83
N GLU A 159 41.06 5.63 17.28
CA GLU A 159 41.17 6.09 18.66
C GLU A 159 40.63 7.51 18.85
N ILE A 160 40.62 8.31 17.77
CA ILE A 160 40.28 9.73 17.78
C ILE A 160 39.28 10.02 16.69
N VAL A 161 38.23 10.78 17.02
CA VAL A 161 37.17 11.15 16.08
C VAL A 161 37.70 12.10 15.01
N THR A 162 37.48 11.72 13.76
CA THR A 162 37.79 12.51 12.57
C THR A 162 36.54 12.69 11.68
N PRO A 163 36.50 13.68 10.75
CA PRO A 163 35.41 13.83 9.84
C PRO A 163 35.13 12.59 8.99
N GLY A 164 33.89 12.12 8.97
CA GLY A 164 33.48 10.93 8.20
C GLY A 164 33.37 9.65 9.01
N ASP A 165 33.74 9.68 10.30
CA ASP A 165 33.67 8.53 11.20
C ASP A 165 32.23 8.18 11.58
N THR A 166 32.07 6.95 12.04
CA THR A 166 30.85 6.47 12.69
C THR A 166 31.14 6.27 14.18
N LEU A 167 30.30 6.87 15.02
CA LEU A 167 30.46 6.87 16.46
C LEU A 167 29.48 5.89 17.10
N TYR A 168 29.95 4.83 17.67
CA TYR A 168 29.21 3.90 18.51
C TYR A 168 29.30 4.31 19.96
N GLY A 169 28.20 4.29 20.69
CA GLY A 169 28.23 4.67 22.10
C GLY A 169 26.91 4.45 22.81
N VAL A 170 26.89 4.92 24.06
CA VAL A 170 25.72 4.81 24.93
C VAL A 170 25.10 6.18 25.10
N LEU A 171 23.80 6.23 24.84
CA LEU A 171 22.95 7.38 25.06
C LEU A 171 22.24 7.23 26.41
N SER A 172 22.42 8.18 27.30
CA SER A 172 21.82 8.18 28.65
C SER A 172 21.13 9.50 28.98
N ALA A 173 20.14 9.46 29.83
CA ALA A 173 19.43 10.63 30.32
C ALA A 173 18.99 10.47 31.78
N LYS A 174 19.91 10.64 32.71
CA LYS A 174 19.74 10.71 34.17
C LYS A 174 18.46 10.03 34.69
N ASP A 175 18.52 8.77 34.99
CA ASP A 175 17.48 7.94 35.66
C ASP A 175 16.05 7.97 35.06
N LYS A 176 15.90 8.54 33.87
CA LYS A 176 14.58 8.68 33.21
C LYS A 176 14.42 7.81 31.96
N ILE A 177 15.53 7.41 31.39
CA ILE A 177 15.56 6.56 30.18
C ILE A 177 16.70 5.57 30.37
N GLU A 178 16.43 4.30 30.11
CA GLU A 178 17.47 3.26 30.13
C GLU A 178 18.57 3.59 29.16
N ASP A 179 19.80 3.25 29.53
CA ASP A 179 20.96 3.42 28.67
C ASP A 179 20.77 2.67 27.36
N LYS A 180 20.85 3.40 26.24
CA LYS A 180 20.69 2.84 24.90
C LYS A 180 21.98 2.88 24.12
N GLU A 181 22.33 1.75 23.55
CA GLU A 181 23.40 1.67 22.55
C GLU A 181 22.91 2.25 21.24
N VAL A 182 23.64 3.19 20.68
CA VAL A 182 23.31 3.89 19.45
C VAL A 182 24.56 4.13 18.61
N THR A 183 24.35 4.23 17.31
CA THR A 183 25.40 4.54 16.35
C THR A 183 25.04 5.80 15.59
N PHE A 184 25.90 6.80 15.61
CA PHE A 184 25.72 8.07 14.89
C PHE A 184 26.78 8.25 13.83
N GLU A 185 26.39 8.63 12.63
CA GLU A 185 27.31 9.03 11.57
C GLU A 185 27.75 10.48 11.77
N PHE A 186 29.05 10.75 11.68
CA PHE A 186 29.64 12.09 11.89
C PHE A 186 29.00 13.14 10.99
N LYS A 187 28.64 12.81 9.75
CA LYS A 187 28.03 13.73 8.78
C LYS A 187 26.65 14.23 9.18
N GLU A 188 25.93 13.49 10.03
CA GLU A 188 24.59 13.84 10.46
C GLU A 188 24.54 14.90 11.56
N PHE A 189 25.69 15.14 12.20
CA PHE A 189 25.76 16.18 13.22
C PHE A 189 25.82 17.59 12.59
N GLN A 190 25.15 18.54 13.24
CA GLN A 190 25.27 19.96 12.94
C GLN A 190 26.74 20.41 13.03
N LYS A 191 27.14 21.38 12.19
CA LYS A 191 28.52 21.92 12.16
C LYS A 191 29.06 22.38 13.52
N SER A 192 28.18 22.87 14.38
CA SER A 192 28.53 23.30 15.75
C SER A 192 28.88 22.14 16.67
N VAL A 193 28.28 20.96 16.46
CA VAL A 193 28.50 19.75 17.23
C VAL A 193 29.69 18.97 16.66
N SER A 194 29.73 18.78 15.35
CA SER A 194 30.81 18.07 14.68
C SER A 194 32.20 18.71 14.93
N LYS A 195 32.28 20.05 14.96
CA LYS A 195 33.53 20.75 15.37
C LYS A 195 33.98 20.44 16.80
N LYS A 196 33.07 20.15 17.72
CA LYS A 196 33.40 19.76 19.12
C LYS A 196 33.81 18.30 19.21
N LEU A 197 33.24 17.45 18.38
CA LEU A 197 33.50 16.01 18.38
C LEU A 197 34.88 15.67 17.80
N ILE A 198 35.42 16.49 16.89
CA ILE A 198 36.77 16.27 16.34
C ILE A 198 37.79 16.26 17.47
N GLY A 199 38.59 15.20 17.52
CA GLY A 199 39.60 14.99 18.53
C GLY A 199 39.11 14.28 19.80
N PHE A 200 37.81 13.98 19.93
CA PHE A 200 37.32 13.15 21.02
C PHE A 200 37.86 11.71 20.90
N LYS A 201 37.97 11.07 22.06
CA LYS A 201 38.46 9.68 22.17
C LYS A 201 37.36 8.76 22.67
N VAL A 202 37.58 7.48 22.59
CA VAL A 202 36.74 6.48 23.25
C VAL A 202 36.72 6.78 24.76
N GLY A 203 35.52 6.85 25.34
CA GLY A 203 35.29 7.24 26.73
C GLY A 203 34.87 8.70 26.90
N ASP A 204 35.08 9.56 25.92
CA ASP A 204 34.62 10.93 25.97
C ASP A 204 33.09 11.01 25.79
N GLY A 205 32.49 12.07 26.37
CA GLY A 205 31.05 12.26 26.31
C GLY A 205 30.62 13.67 25.92
N ILE A 206 29.53 13.77 25.20
CA ILE A 206 28.93 15.03 24.80
C ILE A 206 27.44 15.05 25.13
N VAL A 207 26.90 16.24 25.41
CA VAL A 207 25.45 16.43 25.57
C VAL A 207 24.85 16.78 24.19
N LEU A 208 23.92 15.96 23.74
CA LEU A 208 23.20 16.13 22.48
C LEU A 208 21.79 16.65 22.77
N ASP A 209 21.34 17.60 21.98
CA ASP A 209 19.97 18.06 21.92
C ASP A 209 19.33 17.44 20.66
N HIS A 210 18.20 16.73 20.82
CA HIS A 210 17.58 15.97 19.74
C HIS A 210 17.22 16.81 18.49
N LYS A 211 16.94 18.12 18.68
CA LYS A 211 16.61 19.02 17.56
C LYS A 211 17.82 19.79 17.03
N LYS A 212 18.74 20.18 17.92
CA LYS A 212 19.80 21.13 17.58
C LYS A 212 21.14 20.47 17.27
N SER A 213 21.28 19.19 17.58
CA SER A 213 22.55 18.49 17.37
C SER A 213 22.69 17.83 16.00
N PHE A 214 21.60 17.65 15.27
CA PHE A 214 21.57 16.93 14.00
C PHE A 214 21.06 17.81 12.85
N ASN A 215 21.45 17.48 11.63
CA ASN A 215 21.03 18.20 10.42
C ASN A 215 19.56 17.95 10.08
N ASP A 216 19.03 16.75 10.34
CA ASP A 216 17.62 16.40 10.21
C ASP A 216 17.04 16.08 11.60
N GLU A 217 15.97 16.76 12.00
CA GLU A 217 15.30 16.53 13.31
C GLU A 217 14.73 15.10 13.43
N ARG A 218 14.44 14.42 12.31
CA ARG A 218 13.91 13.06 12.28
C ARG A 218 14.99 12.00 12.49
N TYR A 219 16.27 12.34 12.27
CA TYR A 219 17.39 11.40 12.39
C TYR A 219 17.51 10.84 13.80
N PHE A 220 17.47 11.69 14.83
CA PHE A 220 17.61 11.27 16.21
C PHE A 220 16.52 10.29 16.67
N PRO A 221 15.20 10.55 16.51
CA PRO A 221 14.15 9.59 16.84
C PRO A 221 14.26 8.29 16.03
N HIS A 222 14.65 8.37 14.76
CA HIS A 222 14.80 7.21 13.89
C HIS A 222 15.89 6.25 14.39
N ILE A 223 17.06 6.76 14.77
CA ILE A 223 18.17 5.95 15.26
C ILE A 223 17.94 5.45 16.68
N THR A 224 17.42 6.32 17.56
CA THR A 224 17.23 5.96 18.97
C THR A 224 15.95 5.17 19.22
N LYS A 225 14.98 5.24 18.30
CA LYS A 225 13.61 4.67 18.44
C LYS A 225 12.92 5.09 19.75
N LEU A 226 13.24 6.29 20.22
CA LEU A 226 12.59 6.90 21.36
C LEU A 226 11.28 7.58 20.94
N THR A 227 10.26 7.43 21.76
CA THR A 227 8.97 8.09 21.55
C THR A 227 9.06 9.60 21.89
N GLU A 228 8.13 10.39 21.36
CA GLU A 228 8.06 11.82 21.71
C GLU A 228 7.89 12.07 23.20
N GLN A 229 7.19 11.17 23.90
CA GLN A 229 6.97 11.30 25.35
C GLN A 229 8.26 11.10 26.14
N GLU A 230 9.06 10.09 25.77
CA GLU A 230 10.38 9.85 26.35
C GLU A 230 11.33 11.03 26.12
N ILE A 231 11.38 11.54 24.87
CA ILE A 231 12.21 12.70 24.53
C ILE A 231 11.79 13.95 25.33
N LYS A 232 10.49 14.22 25.46
CA LYS A 232 9.96 15.35 26.24
C LYS A 232 10.26 15.22 27.72
N SER A 233 10.26 14.00 28.27
CA SER A 233 10.53 13.73 29.71
C SER A 233 11.91 14.23 30.17
N VAL A 234 12.90 14.23 29.26
CA VAL A 234 14.29 14.66 29.52
C VAL A 234 14.63 16.03 28.90
N LYS A 235 13.59 16.79 28.51
CA LYS A 235 13.73 18.10 27.84
C LYS A 235 14.60 18.03 26.57
N GLY A 236 14.59 16.87 25.90
CA GLY A 236 15.32 16.63 24.65
C GLY A 236 16.85 16.62 24.75
N LYS A 237 17.43 16.52 25.94
CA LYS A 237 18.87 16.51 26.17
C LYS A 237 19.37 15.15 26.65
N PHE A 238 20.35 14.62 25.97
CA PHE A 238 20.92 13.29 26.22
C PHE A 238 22.43 13.39 26.34
N LYS A 239 23.02 12.62 27.26
CA LYS A 239 24.46 12.41 27.31
C LYS A 239 24.82 11.24 26.41
N PHE A 240 25.65 11.47 25.42
CA PHE A 240 26.22 10.43 24.56
C PHE A 240 27.68 10.18 24.97
N MET A 241 27.98 8.94 25.31
CA MET A 241 29.35 8.50 25.68
C MET A 241 29.86 7.57 24.58
N ILE A 242 30.97 7.94 23.97
CA ILE A 242 31.60 7.20 22.89
C ILE A 242 32.20 5.91 23.43
N LYS A 243 31.82 4.75 22.90
CA LYS A 243 32.35 3.43 23.22
C LYS A 243 33.27 2.89 22.12
N GLY A 244 33.10 3.37 20.90
CA GLY A 244 33.89 2.98 19.76
C GLY A 244 33.79 4.01 18.65
N ILE A 245 34.85 4.08 17.86
CA ILE A 245 34.96 4.96 16.70
C ILE A 245 35.35 4.07 15.52
N SER A 246 34.53 4.07 14.48
CA SER A 246 34.79 3.37 13.23
C SER A 246 35.16 4.37 12.16
N HIS A 247 36.34 4.21 11.60
CA HIS A 247 36.79 4.98 10.45
C HIS A 247 36.68 4.15 9.19
N THR A 248 36.03 4.71 8.17
CA THR A 248 35.94 4.06 6.86
C THR A 248 37.05 4.61 5.96
N VAL A 249 38.02 3.80 5.65
CA VAL A 249 39.03 4.12 4.63
C VAL A 249 38.40 3.86 3.27
N PRO A 250 38.18 4.90 2.44
CA PRO A 250 37.52 4.71 1.14
C PRO A 250 38.34 3.74 0.27
N ALA A 251 37.63 2.84 -0.43
CA ALA A 251 38.24 1.93 -1.38
C ALA A 251 38.98 2.70 -2.48
N LEU A 252 40.13 2.17 -2.88
CA LEU A 252 40.87 2.72 -4.03
C LEU A 252 40.06 2.47 -5.32
N VAL A 253 40.19 3.40 -6.27
CA VAL A 253 39.61 3.22 -7.61
C VAL A 253 40.51 2.28 -8.40
N ASN A 254 40.26 0.98 -8.29
CA ASN A 254 41.05 -0.10 -8.87
C ASN A 254 40.14 -1.27 -9.29
N GLN A 255 40.73 -2.36 -9.80
CA GLN A 255 39.98 -3.53 -10.26
C GLN A 255 39.11 -4.14 -9.16
N GLU A 256 39.54 -4.12 -7.91
CA GLU A 256 38.75 -4.66 -6.80
C GLU A 256 37.44 -3.91 -6.60
N LEU A 257 37.47 -2.57 -6.65
CA LEU A 257 36.26 -1.74 -6.59
C LEU A 257 35.36 -1.99 -7.81
N PHE A 258 35.96 -2.14 -8.99
CA PHE A 258 35.18 -2.40 -10.22
C PHE A 258 34.45 -3.73 -10.11
N ASP A 259 35.14 -4.78 -9.65
CA ASP A 259 34.60 -6.12 -9.50
C ASP A 259 33.49 -6.17 -8.41
N LYS A 260 33.71 -5.50 -7.28
CA LYS A 260 32.70 -5.39 -6.22
C LYS A 260 31.45 -4.64 -6.66
N THR A 261 31.57 -3.65 -7.54
CA THR A 261 30.45 -2.81 -8.00
C THR A 261 29.66 -3.46 -9.12
N PHE A 262 30.33 -4.01 -10.12
CA PHE A 262 29.71 -4.47 -11.36
C PHE A 262 29.88 -5.97 -11.64
N GLY A 263 30.52 -6.70 -10.74
CA GLY A 263 30.83 -8.11 -10.93
C GLY A 263 32.20 -8.31 -11.58
N LYS A 264 32.77 -9.46 -11.29
CA LYS A 264 34.15 -9.81 -11.68
C LYS A 264 34.38 -9.70 -13.20
N ASP A 265 35.49 -9.05 -13.57
CA ASP A 265 35.97 -8.86 -14.95
C ASP A 265 35.03 -8.11 -15.91
N ASN A 266 33.92 -7.58 -15.44
CA ASN A 266 32.95 -6.83 -16.28
C ASN A 266 33.44 -5.43 -16.65
N VAL A 267 34.36 -4.86 -15.88
CA VAL A 267 34.95 -3.55 -16.11
C VAL A 267 36.44 -3.62 -15.82
N LYS A 268 37.31 -3.16 -16.75
CA LYS A 268 38.77 -3.32 -16.65
C LYS A 268 39.53 -2.00 -16.59
N THR A 269 38.88 -0.87 -16.82
CA THR A 269 39.54 0.44 -16.80
C THR A 269 38.69 1.44 -16.03
N GLU A 270 39.33 2.46 -15.45
CA GLU A 270 38.62 3.55 -14.76
C GLU A 270 37.68 4.31 -15.68
N GLU A 271 38.04 4.50 -16.94
CA GLU A 271 37.17 5.17 -17.92
C GLU A 271 35.91 4.36 -18.20
N ALA A 272 36.03 3.04 -18.38
CA ALA A 272 34.88 2.13 -18.54
C ALA A 272 34.03 2.09 -17.26
N PHE A 273 34.65 2.16 -16.07
CA PHE A 273 33.97 2.22 -14.79
C PHE A 273 33.11 3.48 -14.65
N ASN A 274 33.69 4.65 -14.92
CA ASN A 274 32.98 5.94 -14.92
C ASN A 274 31.83 5.97 -15.94
N THR A 275 32.04 5.41 -17.13
CA THR A 275 30.98 5.29 -18.14
C THR A 275 29.83 4.42 -17.62
N LYS A 276 30.13 3.28 -17.04
CA LYS A 276 29.11 2.35 -16.53
C LYS A 276 28.38 2.91 -15.30
N ILE A 277 29.06 3.67 -14.44
CA ILE A 277 28.43 4.45 -13.35
C ILE A 277 27.42 5.43 -13.96
N LYS A 278 27.85 6.23 -14.95
CA LYS A 278 26.98 7.21 -15.60
C LYS A 278 25.75 6.55 -16.24
N GLU A 279 25.91 5.41 -16.92
CA GLU A 279 24.79 4.66 -17.50
C GLU A 279 23.83 4.13 -16.43
N THR A 280 24.37 3.60 -15.33
CA THR A 280 23.57 3.05 -14.22
C THR A 280 22.79 4.16 -13.52
N ILE A 281 23.43 5.28 -13.20
CA ILE A 281 22.76 6.48 -12.66
C ILE A 281 21.69 6.95 -13.62
N GLY A 282 22.00 7.00 -14.94
CA GLY A 282 21.07 7.42 -15.98
C GLY A 282 19.80 6.57 -15.98
N LYS A 283 19.93 5.26 -15.93
CA LYS A 283 18.79 4.35 -15.86
C LYS A 283 17.96 4.54 -14.58
N ASN A 284 18.62 4.71 -13.44
CA ASN A 284 17.94 4.94 -12.17
C ASN A 284 17.17 6.26 -12.18
N TYR A 285 17.81 7.33 -12.66
CA TYR A 285 17.18 8.65 -12.73
C TYR A 285 16.05 8.71 -13.77
N GLU A 286 16.18 8.00 -14.89
CA GLU A 286 15.09 7.83 -15.85
C GLU A 286 13.89 7.13 -15.22
N ALA A 287 14.12 6.05 -14.46
CA ALA A 287 13.05 5.35 -13.74
C ALA A 287 12.35 6.27 -12.72
N GLU A 288 13.10 7.07 -11.97
CA GLU A 288 12.53 8.05 -11.03
C GLU A 288 11.77 9.17 -11.76
N ALA A 289 12.32 9.68 -12.87
CA ALA A 289 11.67 10.71 -13.69
C ALA A 289 10.35 10.20 -14.29
N VAL A 290 10.32 8.95 -14.75
CA VAL A 290 9.10 8.29 -15.28
C VAL A 290 8.07 8.12 -14.16
N LYS A 291 8.45 7.70 -12.95
CA LYS A 291 7.52 7.59 -11.81
C LYS A 291 6.88 8.94 -11.48
N LEU A 292 7.68 10.01 -11.40
CA LEU A 292 7.17 11.35 -11.17
C LEU A 292 6.26 11.83 -12.31
N PHE A 293 6.61 11.52 -13.56
CA PHE A 293 5.80 11.86 -14.73
C PHE A 293 4.45 11.13 -14.68
N HIS A 294 4.43 9.85 -14.35
CA HIS A 294 3.19 9.08 -14.17
C HIS A 294 2.32 9.66 -13.04
N HIS A 295 2.95 10.07 -11.93
CA HIS A 295 2.24 10.73 -10.84
C HIS A 295 1.57 12.04 -11.30
N LYS A 296 2.30 12.89 -12.04
CA LYS A 296 1.76 14.14 -12.60
C LYS A 296 0.66 13.89 -13.64
N ILE A 297 0.79 12.84 -14.48
CA ILE A 297 -0.27 12.41 -15.40
C ILE A 297 -1.54 12.08 -14.61
N ARG A 298 -1.40 11.23 -13.58
CA ARG A 298 -2.51 10.80 -12.74
C ARG A 298 -3.22 11.99 -12.09
N GLU A 299 -2.48 12.87 -11.42
CA GLU A 299 -3.08 14.04 -10.79
C GLU A 299 -3.81 14.91 -11.80
N LYS A 300 -3.18 15.19 -12.95
CA LYS A 300 -3.78 16.04 -13.97
C LYS A 300 -5.07 15.42 -14.54
N ILE A 301 -5.11 14.11 -14.77
CA ILE A 301 -6.30 13.44 -15.28
C ILE A 301 -7.42 13.45 -14.24
N ILE A 302 -7.10 13.20 -12.97
CA ILE A 302 -8.09 13.28 -11.88
C ILE A 302 -8.69 14.68 -11.77
N ASP A 303 -7.87 15.73 -11.89
CA ASP A 303 -8.31 17.13 -11.79
C ASP A 303 -9.24 17.54 -12.92
N VAL A 304 -8.96 17.08 -14.16
CA VAL A 304 -9.79 17.47 -15.32
C VAL A 304 -11.00 16.57 -15.52
N THR A 305 -11.06 15.41 -14.85
CA THR A 305 -12.16 14.46 -14.96
C THR A 305 -13.18 14.69 -13.84
N LYS A 306 -14.40 15.00 -14.20
CA LYS A 306 -15.48 15.21 -13.23
C LYS A 306 -16.10 13.87 -12.85
N ILE A 307 -15.76 13.37 -11.67
CA ILE A 307 -16.34 12.14 -11.11
C ILE A 307 -17.02 12.50 -9.79
N THR A 308 -18.34 12.33 -9.72
CA THR A 308 -19.11 12.51 -8.49
C THR A 308 -19.14 11.19 -7.73
N LEU A 309 -18.52 11.16 -6.56
CA LEU A 309 -18.50 9.98 -5.70
C LEU A 309 -19.64 10.04 -4.66
N PRO A 310 -20.20 8.90 -4.26
CA PRO A 310 -21.21 8.79 -3.18
C PRO A 310 -20.53 8.96 -1.82
N ASN A 311 -20.15 10.17 -1.47
CA ASN A 311 -19.28 10.43 -0.32
C ASN A 311 -19.90 10.03 1.02
N ASN A 312 -21.21 10.25 1.22
CA ASN A 312 -21.88 9.88 2.46
C ASN A 312 -21.94 8.35 2.61
N PHE A 313 -22.29 7.66 1.52
CA PHE A 313 -22.28 6.20 1.49
C PHE A 313 -20.86 5.65 1.79
N LEU A 314 -19.84 6.13 1.08
CA LEU A 314 -18.45 5.65 1.23
C LEU A 314 -17.91 5.85 2.65
N LYS A 315 -18.17 7.01 3.25
CA LYS A 315 -17.76 7.26 4.66
C LYS A 315 -18.46 6.30 5.62
N ASN A 316 -19.77 6.10 5.46
CA ASN A 316 -20.52 5.17 6.30
C ASN A 316 -20.07 3.71 6.10
N TRP A 317 -19.87 3.30 4.85
CA TRP A 317 -19.38 1.97 4.52
C TRP A 317 -17.99 1.71 5.12
N LEU A 318 -17.03 2.63 4.97
CA LEU A 318 -15.69 2.50 5.53
C LEU A 318 -15.69 2.37 7.06
N LEU A 319 -16.55 3.13 7.75
CA LEU A 319 -16.67 3.03 9.21
C LEU A 319 -17.32 1.71 9.66
N ARG A 320 -18.21 1.14 8.87
CA ARG A 320 -18.86 -0.14 9.21
C ARG A 320 -17.98 -1.35 8.93
N THR A 321 -17.20 -1.30 7.85
CA THR A 321 -16.37 -2.45 7.40
C THR A 321 -15.01 -2.48 8.05
N ASN A 322 -14.58 -1.38 8.68
CA ASN A 322 -13.24 -1.30 9.29
C ASN A 322 -13.30 -0.73 10.71
N GLU A 323 -13.39 -1.63 11.70
CA GLU A 323 -13.47 -1.27 13.13
C GLU A 323 -12.24 -0.49 13.64
N SER A 324 -11.11 -0.54 12.94
CA SER A 324 -9.89 0.18 13.33
C SER A 324 -9.88 1.65 12.91
N ILE A 325 -10.80 2.09 12.05
CA ILE A 325 -10.89 3.47 11.56
C ILE A 325 -11.85 4.26 12.42
N SER A 326 -11.34 5.25 13.16
CA SER A 326 -12.18 6.23 13.85
C SER A 326 -12.68 7.32 12.89
N PRO A 327 -13.82 7.98 13.19
CA PRO A 327 -14.31 9.09 12.37
C PRO A 327 -13.30 10.23 12.16
N ALA A 328 -12.47 10.52 13.17
CA ALA A 328 -11.43 11.55 13.08
C ALA A 328 -10.28 11.15 12.13
N VAL A 329 -9.89 9.89 12.11
CA VAL A 329 -8.90 9.36 11.17
C VAL A 329 -9.47 9.35 9.75
N LEU A 330 -10.70 8.87 9.60
CA LEU A 330 -11.37 8.87 8.31
C LEU A 330 -11.43 10.26 7.69
N GLU A 331 -11.84 11.27 8.45
CA GLU A 331 -11.97 12.64 7.92
C GLU A 331 -10.63 13.19 7.43
N LYS A 332 -9.54 12.84 8.10
CA LYS A 332 -8.18 13.26 7.73
C LYS A 332 -7.67 12.56 6.47
N GLU A 333 -7.98 11.28 6.30
CA GLU A 333 -7.44 10.45 5.21
C GLU A 333 -8.41 10.35 4.01
N TYR A 334 -9.64 10.84 4.15
CA TYR A 334 -10.69 10.66 3.15
C TYR A 334 -10.37 11.29 1.79
N ASP A 335 -9.73 12.44 1.76
CA ASP A 335 -9.33 13.11 0.52
C ASP A 335 -8.33 12.25 -0.28
N HIS A 336 -7.42 11.59 0.42
CA HIS A 336 -6.49 10.64 -0.21
C HIS A 336 -7.25 9.43 -0.77
N TYR A 337 -8.13 8.84 0.03
CA TYR A 337 -8.98 7.73 -0.40
C TYR A 337 -9.82 8.08 -1.64
N GLN A 338 -10.41 9.27 -1.69
CA GLN A 338 -11.16 9.73 -2.85
C GLN A 338 -10.30 9.80 -4.12
N LYS A 339 -9.06 10.31 -4.02
CA LYS A 339 -8.14 10.38 -5.14
C LYS A 339 -7.77 9.00 -5.66
N GLU A 340 -7.51 8.05 -4.74
CA GLU A 340 -7.22 6.67 -5.10
C GLU A 340 -8.42 6.00 -5.80
N LEU A 341 -9.62 6.19 -5.28
CA LEU A 341 -10.84 5.64 -5.87
C LEU A 341 -11.11 6.25 -7.25
N LYS A 342 -11.01 7.58 -7.40
CA LYS A 342 -11.15 8.24 -8.71
C LYS A 342 -10.14 7.71 -9.71
N TRP A 343 -8.89 7.54 -9.30
CA TRP A 343 -7.86 6.94 -10.16
C TRP A 343 -8.21 5.51 -10.56
N SER A 344 -8.68 4.69 -9.65
CA SER A 344 -9.10 3.33 -9.95
C SER A 344 -10.21 3.29 -11.00
N LEU A 345 -11.21 4.18 -10.89
CA LEU A 345 -12.29 4.31 -11.87
C LEU A 345 -11.78 4.74 -13.24
N VAL A 346 -10.93 5.77 -13.28
CA VAL A 346 -10.30 6.25 -14.51
C VAL A 346 -9.48 5.15 -15.18
N ARG A 347 -8.62 4.48 -14.41
CA ARG A 347 -7.77 3.38 -14.88
C ARG A 347 -8.61 2.25 -15.48
N ASN A 348 -9.67 1.83 -14.80
CA ASN A 348 -10.55 0.75 -15.27
C ASN A 348 -11.30 1.15 -16.54
N LYS A 349 -11.75 2.41 -16.64
CA LYS A 349 -12.38 2.92 -17.85
C LYS A 349 -11.41 2.95 -19.02
N ILE A 350 -10.18 3.45 -18.82
CA ILE A 350 -9.15 3.43 -19.87
C ILE A 350 -8.86 1.99 -20.30
N ALA A 351 -8.69 1.08 -19.35
CA ALA A 351 -8.41 -0.32 -19.66
C ALA A 351 -9.54 -0.96 -20.50
N LYS A 352 -10.79 -0.65 -20.17
CA LYS A 352 -11.97 -1.10 -20.93
C LYS A 352 -12.01 -0.48 -22.33
N ASP A 353 -11.93 0.85 -22.42
CA ASP A 353 -12.08 1.61 -23.68
C ASP A 353 -10.94 1.30 -24.66
N GLN A 354 -9.74 1.00 -24.18
CA GLN A 354 -8.56 0.62 -24.96
C GLN A 354 -8.38 -0.88 -25.11
N ALA A 355 -9.33 -1.70 -24.64
CA ALA A 355 -9.28 -3.15 -24.66
C ALA A 355 -7.92 -3.70 -24.12
N ILE A 356 -7.40 -3.11 -23.06
CA ILE A 356 -6.14 -3.54 -22.42
C ILE A 356 -6.38 -4.89 -21.75
N LYS A 357 -5.80 -5.94 -22.32
CA LYS A 357 -5.85 -7.29 -21.78
C LYS A 357 -4.60 -7.58 -20.93
N ILE A 358 -4.77 -8.36 -19.91
CA ILE A 358 -3.71 -8.89 -19.06
C ILE A 358 -3.89 -10.41 -19.03
N GLU A 359 -2.89 -11.10 -19.56
CA GLU A 359 -2.92 -12.56 -19.65
C GLU A 359 -2.34 -13.19 -18.37
N ASN A 360 -2.77 -14.40 -18.04
CA ASN A 360 -2.30 -15.10 -16.84
C ASN A 360 -0.77 -15.29 -16.80
N ASP A 361 -0.16 -15.50 -17.97
CA ASP A 361 1.30 -15.63 -18.07
C ASP A 361 2.04 -14.35 -17.69
N GLU A 362 1.45 -13.18 -17.98
CA GLU A 362 2.02 -11.89 -17.54
C GLU A 362 1.95 -11.74 -16.01
N ILE A 363 0.83 -12.18 -15.39
CA ILE A 363 0.65 -12.14 -13.94
C ILE A 363 1.66 -13.08 -13.26
N LEU A 364 1.81 -14.29 -13.76
CA LEU A 364 2.78 -15.25 -13.24
C LEU A 364 4.22 -14.73 -13.40
N GLY A 365 4.54 -14.17 -14.58
CA GLY A 365 5.84 -13.57 -14.86
C GLY A 365 6.18 -12.41 -13.90
N GLU A 366 5.23 -11.52 -13.66
CA GLU A 366 5.41 -10.39 -12.75
C GLU A 366 5.57 -10.87 -11.29
N ALA A 367 4.77 -11.84 -10.86
CA ALA A 367 4.90 -12.44 -9.53
C ALA A 367 6.28 -13.07 -9.31
N LYS A 368 6.83 -13.75 -10.32
CA LYS A 368 8.21 -14.29 -10.28
C LYS A 368 9.24 -13.18 -10.12
N ILE A 369 9.11 -12.07 -10.86
CA ILE A 369 10.03 -10.93 -10.77
C ILE A 369 9.96 -10.31 -9.36
N MET A 370 8.76 -10.11 -8.81
CA MET A 370 8.57 -9.57 -7.47
C MET A 370 9.21 -10.46 -6.40
N LEU A 371 9.02 -11.77 -6.48
CA LEU A 371 9.64 -12.73 -5.57
C LEU A 371 11.15 -12.77 -5.75
N ALA A 372 11.65 -12.81 -6.97
CA ALA A 372 13.08 -12.82 -7.23
C ALA A 372 13.81 -11.62 -6.62
N GLN A 373 13.20 -10.44 -6.62
CA GLN A 373 13.75 -9.25 -5.98
C GLN A 373 13.96 -9.43 -4.46
N GLN A 374 13.14 -10.24 -3.81
CA GLN A 374 13.27 -10.56 -2.38
C GLN A 374 14.37 -11.60 -2.11
N PHE A 375 14.69 -12.46 -3.08
CA PHE A 375 15.64 -13.57 -2.94
C PHE A 375 17.01 -13.32 -3.60
N GLY A 376 17.36 -12.06 -3.87
CA GLY A 376 18.67 -11.73 -4.45
C GLY A 376 18.64 -11.30 -5.92
N GLY A 377 17.46 -10.95 -6.43
CA GLY A 377 17.30 -10.37 -7.77
C GLY A 377 17.17 -11.42 -8.88
N MET A 378 17.46 -11.00 -10.11
CA MET A 378 17.25 -11.83 -11.30
C MET A 378 18.04 -13.16 -11.28
N ALA A 379 19.16 -13.23 -10.60
CA ALA A 379 19.92 -14.48 -10.43
C ALA A 379 19.11 -15.57 -9.70
N ALA A 380 18.18 -15.20 -8.83
CA ALA A 380 17.31 -16.14 -8.14
C ALA A 380 16.33 -16.84 -9.10
N LEU A 381 15.91 -16.17 -10.18
CA LEU A 381 15.06 -16.79 -11.22
C LEU A 381 15.76 -17.97 -11.89
N GLU A 382 17.05 -17.80 -12.21
CA GLU A 382 17.83 -18.87 -12.88
C GLU A 382 18.16 -20.00 -11.90
N GLN A 383 18.48 -19.67 -10.64
CA GLN A 383 18.81 -20.66 -9.62
C GLN A 383 17.64 -21.52 -9.18
N LEU A 384 16.46 -20.95 -9.04
CA LEU A 384 15.28 -21.62 -8.49
C LEU A 384 14.44 -22.31 -9.59
N GLY A 385 14.54 -21.88 -10.87
CA GLY A 385 13.84 -22.51 -11.97
C GLY A 385 12.37 -22.84 -11.67
N ASP A 386 11.97 -24.09 -11.82
CA ASP A 386 10.58 -24.56 -11.58
C ASP A 386 10.07 -24.33 -10.14
N GLN A 387 10.98 -24.20 -9.16
CA GLN A 387 10.59 -23.86 -7.79
C GLN A 387 10.05 -22.44 -7.70
N MET A 388 10.59 -21.51 -8.50
CA MET A 388 10.09 -20.14 -8.58
C MET A 388 8.65 -20.10 -9.13
N ASP A 389 8.32 -20.98 -10.08
CA ASP A 389 6.97 -21.09 -10.64
C ASP A 389 5.97 -21.52 -9.57
N THR A 390 6.31 -22.56 -8.81
CA THR A 390 5.48 -23.04 -7.70
C THR A 390 5.32 -21.97 -6.62
N MET A 391 6.39 -21.25 -6.27
CA MET A 391 6.35 -20.16 -5.30
C MET A 391 5.45 -19.01 -5.77
N ALA A 392 5.54 -18.63 -7.03
CA ALA A 392 4.72 -17.56 -7.62
C ALA A 392 3.23 -17.94 -7.65
N GLU A 393 2.90 -19.18 -8.05
CA GLU A 393 1.51 -19.66 -8.01
C GLU A 393 0.95 -19.67 -6.58
N ASN A 394 1.72 -20.13 -5.60
CA ASN A 394 1.30 -20.14 -4.20
C ASN A 394 1.12 -18.73 -3.67
N TYR A 395 2.02 -17.80 -4.01
CA TYR A 395 1.89 -16.39 -3.67
C TYR A 395 0.61 -15.77 -4.22
N LEU A 396 0.29 -16.03 -5.50
CA LEU A 396 -0.91 -15.51 -6.13
C LEU A 396 -2.21 -16.06 -5.52
N LYS A 397 -2.20 -17.31 -5.04
CA LYS A 397 -3.36 -17.98 -4.40
C LYS A 397 -3.52 -17.57 -2.92
N ALA A 398 -2.47 -17.04 -2.29
CA ALA A 398 -2.50 -16.62 -0.89
C ALA A 398 -3.44 -15.43 -0.66
N GLU A 399 -3.79 -15.19 0.60
CA GLU A 399 -4.63 -14.07 1.04
C GLU A 399 -5.96 -13.98 0.26
N ASN A 400 -6.61 -15.11 0.01
CA ASN A 400 -7.89 -15.21 -0.73
C ASN A 400 -7.87 -14.56 -2.12
N GLY A 401 -6.69 -14.46 -2.76
CA GLY A 401 -6.51 -13.85 -4.08
C GLY A 401 -6.14 -12.38 -4.07
N ASP A 402 -5.95 -11.76 -2.91
CA ASP A 402 -5.52 -10.35 -2.81
C ASP A 402 -4.18 -10.12 -3.49
N ASN A 403 -3.25 -11.07 -3.37
CA ASN A 403 -1.96 -10.99 -4.05
C ASN A 403 -2.09 -11.04 -5.58
N TYR A 404 -3.01 -11.85 -6.10
CA TYR A 404 -3.35 -11.84 -7.53
C TYR A 404 -3.83 -10.46 -7.97
N MET A 405 -4.75 -9.86 -7.22
CA MET A 405 -5.27 -8.52 -7.53
C MET A 405 -4.20 -7.43 -7.41
N LYS A 406 -3.26 -7.53 -6.48
CA LYS A 406 -2.10 -6.61 -6.39
C LYS A 406 -1.27 -6.67 -7.66
N VAL A 407 -0.87 -7.87 -8.09
CA VAL A 407 -0.06 -8.06 -9.32
C VAL A 407 -0.83 -7.63 -10.56
N PHE A 408 -2.11 -8.01 -10.68
CA PHE A 408 -2.99 -7.58 -11.76
C PHE A 408 -3.06 -6.05 -11.87
N ASN A 409 -3.30 -5.37 -10.75
CA ASN A 409 -3.38 -3.91 -10.70
C ASN A 409 -2.04 -3.24 -11.08
N GLU A 410 -0.91 -3.83 -10.71
CA GLU A 410 0.43 -3.34 -11.08
C GLU A 410 0.63 -3.37 -12.60
N ILE A 411 0.33 -4.52 -13.23
CA ILE A 411 0.42 -4.67 -14.68
C ILE A 411 -0.55 -3.72 -15.40
N GLN A 412 -1.79 -3.62 -14.89
CA GLN A 412 -2.79 -2.72 -15.47
C GLN A 412 -2.33 -1.27 -15.39
N ASN A 413 -1.81 -0.83 -14.24
CA ASN A 413 -1.24 0.51 -14.08
C ASN A 413 -0.13 0.77 -15.10
N ARG A 414 0.81 -0.16 -15.24
CA ARG A 414 1.94 -0.02 -16.18
C ARG A 414 1.44 0.12 -17.64
N LYS A 415 0.49 -0.73 -18.08
CA LYS A 415 -0.09 -0.67 -19.43
C LYS A 415 -0.88 0.63 -19.65
N VAL A 416 -1.68 1.04 -18.67
CA VAL A 416 -2.45 2.29 -18.75
C VAL A 416 -1.52 3.51 -18.80
N PHE A 417 -0.46 3.58 -17.99
CA PHE A 417 0.49 4.69 -18.05
C PHE A 417 1.29 4.69 -19.35
N SER A 418 1.64 3.52 -19.91
CA SER A 418 2.24 3.41 -21.24
C SER A 418 1.36 4.04 -22.33
N PHE A 419 0.06 3.75 -22.30
CA PHE A 419 -0.91 4.38 -23.18
C PHE A 419 -1.00 5.89 -22.94
N LEU A 420 -1.19 6.33 -21.70
CA LEU A 420 -1.34 7.73 -21.34
C LEU A 420 -0.11 8.57 -21.72
N ALA A 421 1.09 8.04 -21.53
CA ALA A 421 2.32 8.73 -21.92
C ALA A 421 2.40 9.01 -23.44
N GLN A 422 1.73 8.18 -24.25
CA GLN A 422 1.62 8.38 -25.70
C GLN A 422 0.54 9.41 -26.07
N GLU A 423 -0.53 9.51 -25.29
CA GLU A 423 -1.68 10.38 -25.56
C GLU A 423 -1.53 11.81 -25.04
N VAL A 424 -0.72 12.05 -24.02
CA VAL A 424 -0.45 13.40 -23.51
C VAL A 424 0.77 14.05 -24.20
N THR A 425 0.94 15.36 -24.03
CA THR A 425 2.16 16.06 -24.46
C THR A 425 3.12 16.22 -23.29
N ALA A 426 4.23 15.49 -23.32
CA ALA A 426 5.30 15.65 -22.35
C ALA A 426 6.07 16.96 -22.62
N LYS A 427 6.13 17.86 -21.64
CA LYS A 427 7.03 19.02 -21.64
C LYS A 427 8.30 18.64 -20.90
N GLU A 428 9.32 18.26 -21.65
CA GLU A 428 10.61 17.91 -21.05
C GLU A 428 11.26 19.13 -20.40
N LYS A 429 11.79 18.92 -19.19
CA LYS A 429 12.51 19.93 -18.43
C LYS A 429 13.70 19.28 -17.73
N MET A 430 14.90 19.72 -18.08
CA MET A 430 16.12 19.31 -17.39
C MET A 430 16.21 20.03 -16.05
N VAL A 431 16.39 19.27 -14.97
CA VAL A 431 16.51 19.80 -13.60
C VAL A 431 17.75 19.23 -12.92
N SER A 432 18.24 19.91 -11.88
CA SER A 432 19.27 19.36 -11.00
C SER A 432 18.67 18.23 -10.13
N LEU A 433 19.53 17.37 -9.57
CA LEU A 433 19.10 16.35 -8.62
C LEU A 433 18.42 16.97 -7.38
N ASP A 434 18.99 18.08 -6.88
CA ASP A 434 18.45 18.79 -5.72
C ASP A 434 17.06 19.39 -5.98
N ASP A 435 16.83 19.92 -7.17
CA ASP A 435 15.51 20.45 -7.54
C ASP A 435 14.51 19.33 -7.80
N PHE A 436 14.95 18.19 -8.31
CA PHE A 436 14.09 17.00 -8.48
C PHE A 436 13.62 16.47 -7.14
N ARG A 437 14.47 16.41 -6.13
CA ARG A 437 14.15 15.92 -4.77
C ARG A 437 13.17 16.80 -3.99
N LYS A 438 12.90 18.01 -4.44
CA LYS A 438 11.92 18.94 -3.81
C LYS A 438 10.49 18.73 -4.28
N ASN A 439 10.26 17.85 -5.27
CA ASN A 439 8.94 17.57 -5.86
C ASN A 439 8.23 16.34 -5.20
#